data_69839507114da82ed73b6fe7f52c8fe1
#
_entry.id   69839507114da82ed73b6fe7f52c8fe1
#
_cell.length_a   1.000
_cell.length_b   1.000
_cell.length_c   1.000
_cell.angle_alpha   90.00
_cell.angle_beta   90.00
_cell.angle_gamma   90.00
#
_symmetry.space_group_name_H-M   'P 1'
#
loop_
_entity.id
_entity.type
_entity.pdbx_description
1 polymer ?
#
loop_
_entity_poly.entity_id
_entity_poly.type
_entity_poly.pdbx_seq_one_letter_code
_entity_poly.pdbx_strand_id
1 'polypeptide(L)'
;AVTGTNGKTTTSRMVGHIMRGSGHHVGMTSTDGVVIDERLVIKRDASGPKSARTVLQHPRVDFAVLEVARGGIIREGLGFDRNDVAVVTNVSADHLGLGGVDTVEQLAEIKSVIVSAVPRSGYAVLNADDPLVREMRHRCRGQVVWFSLAEPGSKERNFIDRRLLRGGRAVLLEQTERGER
;
A
#
# COMPACT_ATOMS: atom_id res chain seq x y z
N ALA A 1 3.55 4.73 -0.38
CA ALA A 1 3.74 3.77 0.70
C ALA A 1 2.88 2.52 0.48
N VAL A 2 3.37 1.35 0.83
CA VAL A 2 2.68 0.06 0.64
C VAL A 2 2.59 -0.67 1.97
N THR A 3 1.39 -1.08 2.38
CA THR A 3 1.16 -1.94 3.56
C THR A 3 0.16 -3.05 3.27
N GLY A 4 0.00 -3.95 4.22
CA GLY A 4 -0.93 -5.09 4.19
C GLY A 4 -0.38 -6.25 5.00
N THR A 5 -1.14 -7.30 5.16
CA THR A 5 -0.65 -8.55 5.76
C THR A 5 0.25 -9.26 4.76
N ASN A 6 -0.22 -9.52 3.55
CA ASN A 6 0.50 -10.18 2.46
C ASN A 6 0.67 -9.26 1.25
N GLY A 7 1.65 -9.56 0.40
CA GLY A 7 1.85 -8.90 -0.89
C GLY A 7 2.63 -7.57 -0.85
N LYS A 8 3.00 -7.04 0.31
CA LYS A 8 3.74 -5.78 0.45
C LYS A 8 5.00 -5.72 -0.40
N THR A 9 5.92 -6.64 -0.18
CA THR A 9 7.22 -6.70 -0.86
C THR A 9 7.06 -6.88 -2.36
N THR A 10 6.17 -7.80 -2.78
CA THR A 10 5.88 -8.03 -4.20
C THR A 10 5.36 -6.76 -4.86
N THR A 11 4.35 -6.11 -4.26
CA THR A 11 3.78 -4.86 -4.79
C THR A 11 4.83 -3.75 -4.84
N SER A 12 5.64 -3.60 -3.78
CA SER A 12 6.71 -2.59 -3.75
C SER A 12 7.73 -2.82 -4.87
N ARG A 13 8.14 -4.08 -5.11
CA ARG A 13 9.06 -4.43 -6.18
C ARG A 13 8.48 -4.16 -7.57
N MET A 14 7.19 -4.50 -7.79
CA MET A 14 6.50 -4.23 -9.06
C MET A 14 6.42 -2.73 -9.34
N VAL A 15 5.99 -1.93 -8.35
CA VAL A 15 5.95 -0.46 -8.48
C VAL A 15 7.35 0.09 -8.74
N GLY A 16 8.35 -0.33 -7.98
CA GLY A 16 9.72 0.10 -8.17
C GLY A 16 10.26 -0.22 -9.58
N HIS A 17 9.94 -1.40 -10.10
CA HIS A 17 10.32 -1.81 -11.46
C HIS A 17 9.66 -0.92 -12.53
N ILE A 18 8.36 -0.69 -12.42
CA ILE A 18 7.59 0.14 -13.37
C ILE A 18 8.12 1.58 -13.36
N MET A 19 8.36 2.17 -12.19
CA MET A 19 8.82 3.54 -12.09
C MET A 19 10.23 3.73 -12.61
N ARG A 20 11.12 2.75 -12.42
CA ARG A 20 12.45 2.77 -13.07
C ARG A 20 12.33 2.69 -14.60
N GLY A 21 11.47 1.79 -15.11
CA GLY A 21 11.17 1.70 -16.54
C GLY A 21 10.62 3.00 -17.14
N SER A 22 10.03 3.85 -16.30
CA SER A 22 9.56 5.20 -16.66
C SER A 22 10.62 6.29 -16.49
N GLY A 23 11.85 5.94 -16.17
CA GLY A 23 13.00 6.87 -16.10
C GLY A 23 13.24 7.49 -14.72
N HIS A 24 12.56 7.02 -13.66
CA HIS A 24 12.78 7.53 -12.30
C HIS A 24 13.98 6.90 -11.60
N HIS A 25 14.65 7.69 -10.77
CA HIS A 25 15.62 7.22 -9.78
C HIS A 25 14.90 6.71 -8.54
N VAL A 26 14.71 5.41 -8.46
CA VAL A 26 13.87 4.77 -7.45
C VAL A 26 14.67 4.38 -6.21
N GLY A 27 14.23 4.88 -5.05
CA GLY A 27 14.60 4.34 -3.75
C GLY A 27 13.48 3.45 -3.19
N MET A 28 13.83 2.26 -2.70
CA MET A 28 12.85 1.30 -2.20
C MET A 28 13.27 0.73 -0.85
N THR A 29 12.29 0.57 0.05
CA THR A 29 12.44 -0.20 1.28
C THR A 29 11.60 -1.47 1.24
N SER A 30 12.11 -2.56 1.78
CA SER A 30 11.39 -3.83 1.92
C SER A 30 11.96 -4.65 3.07
N THR A 31 11.37 -5.82 3.34
CA THR A 31 11.94 -6.80 4.30
C THR A 31 13.31 -7.31 3.87
N ASP A 32 13.67 -7.22 2.58
CA ASP A 32 15.00 -7.64 2.09
C ASP A 32 16.07 -6.56 2.28
N GLY A 33 15.66 -5.28 2.39
CA GLY A 33 16.60 -4.19 2.56
C GLY A 33 16.18 -2.86 1.93
N VAL A 34 17.17 -1.97 1.82
CA VAL A 34 17.07 -0.70 1.08
C VAL A 34 17.77 -0.87 -0.25
N VAL A 35 17.05 -0.56 -1.32
CA VAL A 35 17.56 -0.58 -2.70
C VAL A 35 17.49 0.84 -3.28
N ILE A 36 18.58 1.32 -3.87
CA ILE A 36 18.66 2.58 -4.60
C ILE A 36 19.17 2.28 -6.01
N ASP A 37 18.39 2.61 -7.04
CA ASP A 37 18.73 2.35 -8.45
C ASP A 37 19.27 0.93 -8.66
N GLU A 38 18.53 -0.10 -8.21
CA GLU A 38 18.86 -1.53 -8.29
C GLU A 38 20.02 -2.01 -7.40
N ARG A 39 20.71 -1.12 -6.71
CA ARG A 39 21.79 -1.49 -5.79
C ARG A 39 21.24 -1.68 -4.39
N LEU A 40 21.44 -2.87 -3.82
CA LEU A 40 21.14 -3.12 -2.41
C LEU A 40 22.18 -2.41 -1.54
N VAL A 41 21.76 -1.34 -0.86
CA VAL A 41 22.64 -0.51 -0.01
C VAL A 41 22.58 -0.91 1.47
N ILE A 42 21.48 -1.49 1.91
CA ILE A 42 21.31 -2.04 3.27
C ILE A 42 20.63 -3.40 3.15
N LYS A 43 21.28 -4.45 3.67
CA LYS A 43 20.77 -5.83 3.67
C LYS A 43 20.27 -6.21 5.07
N ARG A 44 19.02 -5.89 5.36
CA ARG A 44 18.27 -6.27 6.57
C ARG A 44 16.81 -5.88 6.39
N ASP A 45 15.94 -6.31 7.30
CA ASP A 45 14.56 -5.78 7.30
C ASP A 45 14.56 -4.26 7.37
N ALA A 46 14.06 -3.64 6.33
CA ALA A 46 14.03 -2.20 6.12
C ALA A 46 12.59 -1.65 6.01
N SER A 47 11.58 -2.40 6.46
CA SER A 47 10.17 -1.99 6.42
C SER A 47 9.77 -0.99 7.52
N GLY A 48 10.74 -0.38 8.17
CA GLY A 48 10.54 0.59 9.26
C GLY A 48 10.94 2.03 8.91
N PRO A 49 10.62 2.99 9.81
CA PRO A 49 10.73 4.42 9.54
C PRO A 49 12.17 4.92 9.33
N LYS A 50 13.18 4.32 9.99
CA LYS A 50 14.59 4.69 9.76
C LYS A 50 15.01 4.45 8.33
N SER A 51 14.63 3.32 7.76
CA SER A 51 14.93 2.98 6.36
C SER A 51 14.16 3.87 5.39
N ALA A 52 12.91 4.21 5.70
CA ALA A 52 12.14 5.19 4.93
C ALA A 52 12.87 6.54 4.85
N ARG A 53 13.37 7.06 5.98
CA ARG A 53 14.16 8.30 6.00
C ARG A 53 15.44 8.19 5.19
N THR A 54 16.14 7.05 5.24
CA THR A 54 17.36 6.82 4.42
C THR A 54 17.05 6.96 2.93
N VAL A 55 15.93 6.41 2.45
CA VAL A 55 15.50 6.55 1.06
C VAL A 55 15.12 7.99 0.73
N LEU A 56 14.30 8.63 1.58
CA LEU A 56 13.78 9.97 1.33
C LEU A 56 14.86 11.07 1.38
N GLN A 57 15.95 10.84 2.10
CA GLN A 57 17.09 11.77 2.19
C GLN A 57 18.15 11.51 1.13
N HIS A 58 18.01 10.47 0.33
CA HIS A 58 19.04 10.12 -0.65
C HIS A 58 19.01 11.08 -1.86
N PRO A 59 20.13 11.76 -2.20
CA PRO A 59 20.12 12.88 -3.14
C PRO A 59 19.75 12.52 -4.59
N ARG A 60 19.87 11.24 -4.96
CA ARG A 60 19.52 10.78 -6.32
C ARG A 60 18.08 10.25 -6.43
N VAL A 61 17.40 10.02 -5.32
CA VAL A 61 16.04 9.45 -5.34
C VAL A 61 15.03 10.55 -5.64
N ASP A 62 14.29 10.38 -6.72
CA ASP A 62 13.16 11.22 -7.09
C ASP A 62 11.82 10.48 -6.93
N PHE A 63 11.85 9.14 -6.79
CA PHE A 63 10.68 8.33 -6.53
C PHE A 63 10.93 7.30 -5.42
N ALA A 64 10.20 7.42 -4.31
CA ALA A 64 10.34 6.53 -3.16
C ALA A 64 9.20 5.50 -3.11
N VAL A 65 9.54 4.20 -2.99
CA VAL A 65 8.60 3.10 -2.74
C VAL A 65 8.88 2.54 -1.35
N LEU A 66 7.99 2.81 -0.42
CA LEU A 66 8.21 2.50 0.99
C LEU A 66 7.29 1.36 1.45
N GLU A 67 7.86 0.19 1.70
CA GLU A 67 7.15 -0.87 2.41
C GLU A 67 7.02 -0.50 3.87
N VAL A 68 5.79 -0.58 4.40
CA VAL A 68 5.48 -0.19 5.78
C VAL A 68 4.90 -1.39 6.53
N ALA A 69 5.67 -1.93 7.46
CA ALA A 69 5.26 -3.02 8.32
C ALA A 69 4.67 -2.50 9.65
N ARG A 70 3.73 -3.29 10.21
CA ARG A 70 3.07 -3.00 11.48
C ARG A 70 4.06 -2.64 12.60
N GLY A 71 5.10 -3.44 12.76
CA GLY A 71 6.08 -3.25 13.85
C GLY A 71 6.81 -1.91 13.78
N GLY A 72 7.06 -1.39 12.58
CA GLY A 72 7.61 -0.05 12.38
C GLY A 72 6.64 1.03 12.85
N ILE A 73 5.38 0.96 12.42
CA ILE A 73 4.33 1.93 12.76
C ILE A 73 4.16 2.04 14.27
N ILE A 74 4.04 0.89 14.96
CA ILE A 74 3.80 0.87 16.41
C ILE A 74 4.96 1.48 17.20
N ARG A 75 6.20 1.19 16.81
CA ARG A 75 7.37 1.61 17.57
C ARG A 75 7.82 3.05 17.31
N GLU A 76 7.74 3.49 16.05
CA GLU A 76 8.39 4.74 15.62
C GLU A 76 7.55 5.56 14.62
N GLY A 77 6.34 5.12 14.29
CA GLY A 77 5.50 5.76 13.27
C GLY A 77 5.95 5.46 11.83
N LEU A 78 5.65 6.35 10.89
CA LEU A 78 5.91 6.14 9.46
C LEU A 78 7.31 6.55 8.99
N GLY A 79 7.93 7.51 9.65
CA GLY A 79 9.19 8.13 9.19
C GLY A 79 9.00 9.19 8.11
N PHE A 80 7.75 9.51 7.76
CA PHE A 80 7.32 10.57 6.86
C PHE A 80 5.93 11.08 7.29
N ASP A 81 5.63 12.34 6.96
CA ASP A 81 4.38 12.98 7.34
C ASP A 81 3.30 12.84 6.27
N ARG A 82 3.71 12.59 5.04
CA ARG A 82 2.87 12.56 3.85
C ARG A 82 3.36 11.53 2.85
N ASN A 83 2.41 10.88 2.15
CA ASN A 83 2.68 10.05 0.97
C ASN A 83 1.65 10.33 -0.12
N ASP A 84 2.10 10.49 -1.36
CA ASP A 84 1.22 10.83 -2.49
C ASP A 84 0.32 9.66 -2.88
N VAL A 85 0.79 8.43 -2.68
CA VAL A 85 0.01 7.21 -2.91
C VAL A 85 0.18 6.24 -1.75
N ALA A 86 -0.92 5.83 -1.14
CA ALA A 86 -0.99 4.73 -0.19
C ALA A 86 -1.61 3.49 -0.85
N VAL A 87 -0.96 2.34 -0.73
CA VAL A 87 -1.50 1.05 -1.21
C VAL A 87 -1.73 0.14 -0.02
N VAL A 88 -2.95 -0.38 0.12
CA VAL A 88 -3.29 -1.39 1.14
C VAL A 88 -3.77 -2.65 0.46
N THR A 89 -3.00 -3.72 0.57
CA THR A 89 -3.27 -4.97 -0.14
C THR A 89 -4.36 -5.81 0.53
N ASN A 90 -4.22 -6.07 1.83
CA ASN A 90 -5.17 -6.86 2.62
C ASN A 90 -4.88 -6.74 4.12
N VAL A 91 -5.85 -7.12 4.94
CA VAL A 91 -5.69 -7.28 6.38
C VAL A 91 -6.28 -8.61 6.81
N SER A 92 -5.43 -9.50 7.30
CA SER A 92 -5.84 -10.79 7.86
C SER A 92 -5.12 -11.03 9.19
N ALA A 93 -5.58 -12.02 9.95
CA ALA A 93 -4.95 -12.40 11.22
C ALA A 93 -3.47 -12.78 10.98
N ASP A 94 -2.58 -11.97 11.53
CA ASP A 94 -1.14 -12.16 11.42
C ASP A 94 -0.44 -11.56 12.64
N HIS A 95 0.35 -12.37 13.33
CA HIS A 95 1.08 -11.97 14.54
C HIS A 95 0.20 -11.28 15.61
N LEU A 96 -1.05 -11.72 15.81
CA LEU A 96 -1.91 -11.24 16.88
C LEU A 96 -1.31 -11.62 18.26
N GLY A 97 -1.63 -10.82 19.28
CA GLY A 97 -1.06 -10.97 20.64
C GLY A 97 0.32 -10.33 20.82
N LEU A 98 0.93 -9.76 19.77
CA LEU A 98 2.23 -9.11 19.84
C LEU A 98 2.11 -7.58 19.78
N GLY A 99 2.77 -6.90 20.75
CA GLY A 99 2.83 -5.43 20.79
C GLY A 99 1.50 -4.76 21.07
N GLY A 100 0.59 -5.43 21.82
CA GLY A 100 -0.72 -4.89 22.18
C GLY A 100 -1.75 -4.90 21.05
N VAL A 101 -1.55 -5.73 20.04
CA VAL A 101 -2.48 -5.89 18.91
C VAL A 101 -3.10 -7.28 18.96
N ASP A 102 -4.32 -7.36 19.48
CA ASP A 102 -4.99 -8.62 19.76
C ASP A 102 -6.07 -8.97 18.75
N THR A 103 -6.52 -7.99 17.96
CA THR A 103 -7.59 -8.19 16.96
C THR A 103 -7.16 -7.73 15.56
N VAL A 104 -7.87 -8.26 14.57
CA VAL A 104 -7.64 -7.90 13.15
C VAL A 104 -8.07 -6.45 12.88
N GLU A 105 -9.08 -5.97 13.59
CA GLU A 105 -9.56 -4.59 13.51
C GLU A 105 -8.49 -3.61 14.01
N GLN A 106 -7.84 -3.92 15.14
CA GLN A 106 -6.70 -3.12 15.63
C GLN A 106 -5.55 -3.11 14.62
N LEU A 107 -5.27 -4.26 14.00
CA LEU A 107 -4.27 -4.37 12.94
C LEU A 107 -4.64 -3.50 11.72
N ALA A 108 -5.92 -3.50 11.33
CA ALA A 108 -6.43 -2.64 10.26
C ALA A 108 -6.28 -1.16 10.62
N GLU A 109 -6.57 -0.80 11.86
CA GLU A 109 -6.42 0.58 12.34
C GLU A 109 -4.97 1.06 12.23
N ILE A 110 -4.01 0.27 12.68
CA ILE A 110 -2.58 0.57 12.58
C ILE A 110 -2.17 0.74 11.11
N LYS A 111 -2.56 -0.20 10.23
CA LYS A 111 -2.23 -0.12 8.81
C LYS A 111 -2.87 1.09 8.11
N SER A 112 -4.03 1.54 8.57
CA SER A 112 -4.73 2.69 7.99
C SER A 112 -4.00 4.03 8.15
N VAL A 113 -2.97 4.09 8.98
CA VAL A 113 -2.17 5.31 9.21
C VAL A 113 -1.54 5.80 7.89
N ILE A 114 -1.09 4.91 6.99
CA ILE A 114 -0.57 5.35 5.69
C ILE A 114 -1.66 6.00 4.81
N VAL A 115 -2.91 5.58 4.96
CA VAL A 115 -4.05 6.17 4.24
C VAL A 115 -4.37 7.56 4.79
N SER A 116 -4.25 7.74 6.12
CA SER A 116 -4.43 9.05 6.77
C SER A 116 -3.35 10.07 6.37
N ALA A 117 -2.17 9.60 5.97
CA ALA A 117 -1.07 10.42 5.50
C ALA A 117 -1.21 10.86 4.02
N VAL A 118 -2.26 10.43 3.32
CA VAL A 118 -2.53 10.85 1.93
C VAL A 118 -3.10 12.26 1.91
N PRO A 119 -2.47 13.21 1.18
CA PRO A 119 -2.98 14.57 1.03
C PRO A 119 -4.21 14.61 0.11
N ARG A 120 -4.90 15.76 0.05
CA ARG A 120 -6.08 15.94 -0.81
C ARG A 120 -5.80 15.71 -2.30
N SER A 121 -4.58 15.96 -2.76
CA SER A 121 -4.14 15.71 -4.13
C SER A 121 -3.67 14.29 -4.40
N GLY A 122 -3.56 13.44 -3.36
CA GLY A 122 -3.04 12.10 -3.45
C GLY A 122 -4.11 11.02 -3.59
N TYR A 123 -3.67 9.76 -3.57
CA TYR A 123 -4.51 8.60 -3.83
C TYR A 123 -4.32 7.51 -2.77
N ALA A 124 -5.42 6.88 -2.37
CA ALA A 124 -5.39 5.61 -1.64
C ALA A 124 -5.88 4.49 -2.57
N VAL A 125 -5.02 3.52 -2.85
CA VAL A 125 -5.32 2.32 -3.64
C VAL A 125 -5.69 1.21 -2.66
N LEU A 126 -6.96 0.84 -2.63
CA LEU A 126 -7.55 -0.01 -1.59
C LEU A 126 -8.18 -1.26 -2.18
N ASN A 127 -7.94 -2.40 -1.54
CA ASN A 127 -8.59 -3.66 -1.88
C ASN A 127 -10.08 -3.63 -1.49
N ALA A 128 -10.95 -3.71 -2.49
CA ALA A 128 -12.38 -3.72 -2.27
C ALA A 128 -12.92 -5.09 -1.81
N ASP A 129 -12.14 -6.16 -1.97
CA ASP A 129 -12.55 -7.50 -1.56
C ASP A 129 -12.34 -7.73 -0.05
N ASP A 130 -11.55 -6.86 0.60
CA ASP A 130 -11.29 -6.89 2.03
C ASP A 130 -12.19 -5.86 2.77
N PRO A 131 -13.11 -6.30 3.64
CA PRO A 131 -14.02 -5.41 4.36
C PRO A 131 -13.29 -4.39 5.23
N LEU A 132 -12.20 -4.78 5.90
CA LEU A 132 -11.43 -3.89 6.76
C LEU A 132 -10.66 -2.83 5.95
N VAL A 133 -10.13 -3.22 4.80
CA VAL A 133 -9.48 -2.27 3.89
C VAL A 133 -10.50 -1.30 3.28
N ARG A 134 -11.71 -1.77 2.96
CA ARG A 134 -12.79 -0.88 2.49
C ARG A 134 -13.11 0.26 3.47
N GLU A 135 -13.10 -0.03 4.76
CA GLU A 135 -13.40 1.00 5.78
C GLU A 135 -12.30 2.06 5.90
N MET A 136 -11.07 1.77 5.48
CA MET A 136 -9.97 2.74 5.50
C MET A 136 -10.22 3.96 4.60
N ARG A 137 -11.15 3.87 3.62
CA ARG A 137 -11.57 5.01 2.77
C ARG A 137 -11.96 6.24 3.59
N HIS A 138 -12.52 6.05 4.78
CA HIS A 138 -12.96 7.15 5.64
C HIS A 138 -11.81 7.96 6.26
N ARG A 139 -10.60 7.41 6.22
CA ARG A 139 -9.37 8.07 6.66
C ARG A 139 -8.63 8.77 5.53
N CYS A 140 -9.01 8.51 4.27
CA CYS A 140 -8.38 9.13 3.11
C CYS A 140 -8.90 10.55 2.90
N ARG A 141 -7.99 11.53 2.86
CA ARG A 141 -8.31 12.91 2.50
C ARG A 141 -8.28 13.16 1.00
N GLY A 142 -7.58 12.28 0.27
CA GLY A 142 -7.44 12.31 -1.19
C GLY A 142 -8.49 11.46 -1.90
N GLN A 143 -8.14 10.99 -3.08
CA GLN A 143 -9.00 10.15 -3.89
C GLN A 143 -8.79 8.67 -3.56
N VAL A 144 -9.85 7.87 -3.64
CA VAL A 144 -9.75 6.42 -3.50
C VAL A 144 -9.84 5.76 -4.86
N VAL A 145 -8.87 4.89 -5.14
CA VAL A 145 -8.87 3.97 -6.27
C VAL A 145 -9.06 2.57 -5.72
N TRP A 146 -10.09 1.88 -6.18
CA TRP A 146 -10.37 0.51 -5.76
C TRP A 146 -9.66 -0.49 -6.65
N PHE A 147 -9.30 -1.65 -6.12
CA PHE A 147 -8.99 -2.82 -6.92
C PHE A 147 -9.72 -4.04 -6.37
N SER A 148 -10.06 -4.97 -7.27
CA SER A 148 -10.84 -6.16 -6.91
C SER A 148 -10.65 -7.27 -7.94
N LEU A 149 -10.68 -8.50 -7.45
CA LEU A 149 -10.76 -9.72 -8.25
C LEU A 149 -12.20 -10.30 -8.24
N ALA A 150 -13.15 -9.60 -7.60
CA ALA A 150 -14.51 -10.07 -7.42
C ALA A 150 -15.25 -10.17 -8.74
N GLU A 151 -15.97 -11.28 -8.92
CA GLU A 151 -16.77 -11.54 -10.10
C GLU A 151 -17.99 -10.61 -10.21
N PRO A 152 -18.46 -10.33 -11.44
CA PRO A 152 -19.71 -9.60 -11.66
C PRO A 152 -20.87 -10.18 -10.87
N GLY A 153 -21.67 -9.32 -10.24
CA GLY A 153 -22.82 -9.71 -9.44
C GLY A 153 -22.53 -10.07 -7.98
N SER A 154 -21.26 -10.21 -7.58
CA SER A 154 -20.87 -10.38 -6.17
C SER A 154 -21.17 -9.13 -5.34
N LYS A 155 -21.17 -9.27 -4.00
CA LYS A 155 -21.38 -8.13 -3.08
C LYS A 155 -20.26 -7.09 -3.23
N GLU A 156 -19.04 -7.55 -3.39
CA GLU A 156 -17.82 -6.75 -3.57
C GLU A 156 -17.88 -6.00 -4.89
N ARG A 157 -18.22 -6.66 -5.99
CA ARG A 157 -18.39 -6.03 -7.28
C ARG A 157 -19.52 -5.01 -7.29
N ASN A 158 -20.67 -5.31 -6.74
CA ASN A 158 -21.79 -4.37 -6.59
C ASN A 158 -21.43 -3.13 -5.73
N PHE A 159 -20.54 -3.27 -4.76
CA PHE A 159 -20.01 -2.13 -4.01
C PHE A 159 -19.21 -1.20 -4.93
N ILE A 160 -18.34 -1.76 -5.77
CA ILE A 160 -17.50 -0.99 -6.69
C ILE A 160 -18.34 -0.34 -7.77
N ASP A 161 -19.27 -1.07 -8.39
CA ASP A 161 -20.12 -0.57 -9.46
C ASP A 161 -20.89 0.68 -9.03
N ARG A 162 -21.41 0.68 -7.79
CA ARG A 162 -22.04 1.88 -7.20
C ARG A 162 -21.06 3.06 -7.02
N ARG A 163 -19.75 2.79 -6.82
CA ARG A 163 -18.74 3.85 -6.73
C ARG A 163 -18.38 4.39 -8.11
N LEU A 164 -18.25 3.51 -9.11
CA LEU A 164 -18.00 3.90 -10.49
C LEU A 164 -19.12 4.79 -11.04
N LEU A 165 -20.39 4.45 -10.77
CA LEU A 165 -21.55 5.28 -11.14
C LEU A 165 -21.52 6.69 -10.54
N ARG A 166 -20.77 6.90 -9.45
CA ARG A 166 -20.58 8.21 -8.80
C ARG A 166 -19.26 8.88 -9.18
N GLY A 167 -18.62 8.44 -10.27
CA GLY A 167 -17.34 9.00 -10.74
C GLY A 167 -16.10 8.48 -10.01
N GLY A 168 -16.23 7.39 -9.22
CA GLY A 168 -15.09 6.70 -8.59
C GLY A 168 -14.19 6.02 -9.61
N ARG A 169 -13.03 5.53 -9.14
CA ARG A 169 -12.03 4.81 -9.97
C ARG A 169 -11.82 3.41 -9.42
N ALA A 170 -11.70 2.43 -10.33
CA ALA A 170 -11.34 1.06 -9.96
C ALA A 170 -10.49 0.40 -11.05
N VAL A 171 -9.70 -0.59 -10.61
CA VAL A 171 -9.03 -1.58 -11.46
C VAL A 171 -9.67 -2.93 -11.12
N LEU A 172 -10.22 -3.58 -12.13
CA LEU A 172 -11.02 -4.80 -11.98
C LEU A 172 -10.43 -5.89 -12.87
N LEU A 173 -10.47 -7.13 -12.39
CA LEU A 173 -10.25 -8.28 -13.25
C LEU A 173 -11.55 -8.57 -14.02
N GLU A 174 -11.45 -8.61 -15.34
CA GLU A 174 -12.57 -8.99 -16.20
C GLU A 174 -12.18 -10.21 -17.03
N GLN A 175 -13.02 -11.23 -16.99
CA GLN A 175 -12.90 -12.36 -17.90
C GLN A 175 -13.46 -11.96 -19.25
N THR A 176 -12.68 -12.11 -20.28
CA THR A 176 -13.11 -11.90 -21.67
C THR A 176 -13.04 -13.22 -22.43
N GLU A 177 -13.71 -13.33 -23.57
CA GLU A 177 -13.64 -14.51 -24.44
C GLU A 177 -12.20 -14.85 -24.88
N ARG A 178 -11.23 -13.93 -24.70
CA ARG A 178 -9.80 -14.09 -25.01
C ARG A 178 -8.93 -14.36 -23.78
N GLY A 179 -9.52 -14.62 -22.61
CA GLY A 179 -8.82 -14.78 -21.35
C GLY A 179 -8.98 -13.58 -20.41
N GLU A 180 -8.30 -13.64 -19.27
CA GLU A 180 -8.33 -12.58 -18.24
C GLU A 180 -7.54 -11.33 -18.69
N ARG A 181 -8.07 -10.14 -18.39
CA ARG A 181 -7.42 -8.85 -18.57
C ARG A 181 -7.28 -8.07 -17.26
#